data_c8380ee61c2a78db23792bb073a34ee5
#
_entry.id   c8380ee61c2a78db23792bb073a34ee5
#
_cell.length_a   1.000
_cell.length_b   1.000
_cell.length_c   1.000
_cell.angle_alpha   90.00
_cell.angle_beta   90.00
_cell.angle_gamma   90.00
#
_symmetry.space_group_name_H-M   'P 1'
#
loop_
_entity.id
_entity.type
_entity.pdbx_description
1 polymer ?
#
loop_
_entity_poly.entity_id
_entity_poly.type
_entity_poly.pdbx_seq_one_letter_code
_entity_poly.pdbx_strand_id
1 'polypeptide(L)'
;MGKAVRDSGISREEIFVTSKLWLQDHGYEAAKKGIARSLRKLDLGYIDLYLIHQPYGDVAGAWKAMEEAVAEGKIRSIGVSNMSPALWNKFVPDFATRPAVNQVEFNPLFQQKEIRKLMAETDTKLEAWYPLGHGDAGLLSNPVITKLAAKYGKNAGQIILRFEVQEGVISLPKSTNPERIKTNLEVFDFALTEEEMNEMRDIDTGKGSHDPDAPGVEEMLRGAFVIND
;
A
#
# COMPACT_ATOMS: atom_id res chain seq x y z
N MET A 1 7.09 11.53 11.71
CA MET A 1 7.42 11.65 10.26
C MET A 1 7.72 13.09 9.88
N GLY A 2 6.82 14.06 9.99
CA GLY A 2 7.04 15.44 9.54
C GLY A 2 8.35 16.06 10.04
N LYS A 3 8.66 15.94 11.35
CA LYS A 3 9.95 16.39 11.89
C LYS A 3 11.15 15.74 11.18
N ALA A 4 11.10 14.42 10.92
CA ALA A 4 12.21 13.74 10.24
C ALA A 4 12.41 14.24 8.81
N VAL A 5 11.32 14.56 8.09
CA VAL A 5 11.40 15.16 6.75
C VAL A 5 12.04 16.53 6.82
N ARG A 6 11.61 17.41 7.71
CA ARG A 6 12.19 18.74 7.88
C ARG A 6 13.67 18.71 8.29
N ASP A 7 14.04 17.74 9.15
CA ASP A 7 15.42 17.61 9.64
C ASP A 7 16.37 16.91 8.65
N SER A 8 15.84 16.32 7.57
CA SER A 8 16.63 15.53 6.62
C SER A 8 17.60 16.36 5.77
N GLY A 9 17.33 17.66 5.61
CA GLY A 9 18.05 18.51 4.68
C GLY A 9 17.72 18.27 3.20
N ILE A 10 16.82 17.32 2.90
CA ILE A 10 16.33 17.05 1.54
C ILE A 10 15.15 17.97 1.28
N SER A 11 15.08 18.54 0.06
CA SER A 11 13.96 19.43 -0.28
C SER A 11 12.63 18.68 -0.24
N ARG A 12 11.55 19.36 0.18
CA ARG A 12 10.24 18.74 0.39
C ARG A 12 9.70 18.05 -0.87
N GLU A 13 10.00 18.61 -2.04
CA GLU A 13 9.56 18.12 -3.33
C GLU A 13 10.23 16.80 -3.75
N GLU A 14 11.37 16.48 -3.16
CA GLU A 14 12.09 15.22 -3.40
C GLU A 14 11.65 14.08 -2.49
N ILE A 15 10.81 14.38 -1.48
CA ILE A 15 10.30 13.38 -0.55
C ILE A 15 8.82 13.13 -0.80
N PHE A 16 8.48 11.90 -1.19
CA PHE A 16 7.09 11.48 -1.35
C PHE A 16 6.51 11.00 -0.02
N VAL A 17 5.50 11.71 0.50
CA VAL A 17 4.89 11.42 1.80
C VAL A 17 3.49 10.87 1.62
N THR A 18 3.29 9.63 2.08
CA THR A 18 1.97 8.98 2.14
C THR A 18 1.41 9.01 3.56
N SER A 19 0.13 9.31 3.70
CA SER A 19 -0.62 9.15 4.95
C SER A 19 -2.01 8.56 4.66
N LYS A 20 -2.79 8.29 5.72
CA LYS A 20 -4.07 7.60 5.58
C LYS A 20 -5.13 8.20 6.49
N LEU A 21 -6.37 8.21 6.00
CA LEU A 21 -7.57 8.54 6.77
C LEU A 21 -8.06 7.28 7.49
N TRP A 22 -8.08 7.33 8.81
CA TRP A 22 -8.58 6.22 9.60
C TRP A 22 -10.11 6.19 9.61
N LEU A 23 -10.67 5.03 9.76
CA LEU A 23 -12.11 4.78 9.62
C LEU A 23 -13.01 5.56 10.62
N GLN A 24 -12.48 6.02 11.76
CA GLN A 24 -13.22 6.89 12.67
C GLN A 24 -13.57 8.26 12.07
N ASP A 25 -12.78 8.69 11.09
CA ASP A 25 -12.93 9.97 10.39
C ASP A 25 -13.64 9.82 9.03
N HIS A 26 -14.29 8.67 8.76
CA HIS A 26 -15.05 8.50 7.52
C HIS A 26 -16.36 9.30 7.57
N GLY A 27 -16.82 9.72 6.38
CA GLY A 27 -17.88 10.70 6.19
C GLY A 27 -17.30 12.08 5.85
N TYR A 28 -18.09 12.87 5.14
CA TYR A 28 -17.61 14.12 4.54
C TYR A 28 -17.04 15.12 5.56
N GLU A 29 -17.80 15.50 6.59
CA GLU A 29 -17.34 16.48 7.58
C GLU A 29 -16.23 15.94 8.51
N ALA A 30 -16.29 14.65 8.85
CA ALA A 30 -15.28 14.01 9.66
C ALA A 30 -13.95 13.90 8.89
N ALA A 31 -14.01 13.55 7.60
CA ALA A 31 -12.84 13.44 6.73
C ALA A 31 -12.13 14.79 6.56
N LYS A 32 -12.86 15.91 6.41
CA LYS A 32 -12.27 17.25 6.38
C LYS A 32 -11.46 17.55 7.64
N LYS A 33 -12.00 17.19 8.82
CA LYS A 33 -11.27 17.34 10.10
C LYS A 33 -10.05 16.42 10.18
N GLY A 34 -10.17 15.15 9.74
CA GLY A 34 -9.08 14.17 9.70
C GLY A 34 -7.94 14.60 8.78
N ILE A 35 -8.26 15.13 7.59
CA ILE A 35 -7.28 15.71 6.65
C ILE A 35 -6.56 16.90 7.28
N ALA A 36 -7.31 17.85 7.84
CA ALA A 36 -6.73 19.03 8.51
C ALA A 36 -5.81 18.62 9.67
N ARG A 37 -6.21 17.63 10.46
CA ARG A 37 -5.39 17.06 11.53
C ARG A 37 -4.10 16.43 10.99
N SER A 38 -4.17 15.66 9.92
CA SER A 38 -3.01 15.03 9.29
C SER A 38 -2.02 16.06 8.76
N LEU A 39 -2.50 17.09 8.07
CA LEU A 39 -1.69 18.22 7.58
C LEU A 39 -1.00 18.96 8.74
N ARG A 40 -1.74 19.29 9.81
CA ARG A 40 -1.18 19.94 10.99
C ARG A 40 -0.11 19.09 11.69
N LYS A 41 -0.36 17.78 11.87
CA LYS A 41 0.60 16.87 12.53
C LYS A 41 1.85 16.61 11.69
N LEU A 42 1.72 16.55 10.39
CA LEU A 42 2.87 16.40 9.48
C LEU A 42 3.65 17.71 9.35
N ASP A 43 2.96 18.83 9.25
CA ASP A 43 3.53 20.18 9.11
C ASP A 43 4.54 20.24 7.93
N LEU A 44 4.07 19.84 6.74
CA LEU A 44 4.85 19.73 5.50
C LEU A 44 4.26 20.49 4.32
N GLY A 45 3.22 21.31 4.58
CA GLY A 45 2.51 22.09 3.57
C GLY A 45 1.46 21.26 2.79
N TYR A 46 1.83 20.09 2.31
CA TYR A 46 0.95 19.19 1.56
C TYR A 46 1.31 17.72 1.82
N ILE A 47 0.40 16.82 1.40
CA ILE A 47 0.61 15.36 1.41
C ILE A 47 0.64 14.89 -0.04
N ASP A 48 1.61 14.05 -0.41
CA ASP A 48 1.74 13.57 -1.79
C ASP A 48 0.67 12.52 -2.13
N LEU A 49 0.40 11.60 -1.21
CA LEU A 49 -0.62 10.57 -1.37
C LEU A 49 -1.41 10.39 -0.07
N TYR A 50 -2.73 10.46 -0.17
CA TYR A 50 -3.60 10.23 0.98
C TYR A 50 -4.60 9.11 0.68
N LEU A 51 -4.69 8.12 1.57
CA LEU A 51 -5.47 6.91 1.33
C LEU A 51 -6.66 6.81 2.29
N ILE A 52 -7.80 6.30 1.81
CA ILE A 52 -8.77 5.63 2.67
C ILE A 52 -8.07 4.40 3.27
N HIS A 53 -7.89 4.35 4.60
CA HIS A 53 -7.09 3.30 5.25
C HIS A 53 -7.82 1.95 5.30
N GLN A 54 -9.13 2.01 5.57
CA GLN A 54 -10.00 0.83 5.67
C GLN A 54 -11.32 1.13 4.98
N PRO A 55 -11.83 0.26 4.09
CA PRO A 55 -12.95 0.59 3.21
C PRO A 55 -14.34 0.35 3.85
N TYR A 56 -14.56 0.89 5.05
CA TYR A 56 -15.82 0.72 5.79
C TYR A 56 -16.46 2.06 6.16
N GLY A 57 -17.75 2.02 6.54
CA GLY A 57 -18.50 3.20 6.89
C GLY A 57 -18.84 4.09 5.68
N ASP A 58 -18.90 5.41 5.90
CA ASP A 58 -19.18 6.38 4.82
C ASP A 58 -17.91 6.71 4.01
N VAL A 59 -17.50 5.74 3.20
CA VAL A 59 -16.35 5.86 2.29
C VAL A 59 -16.60 6.91 1.20
N ALA A 60 -17.82 7.00 0.68
CA ALA A 60 -18.17 7.95 -0.39
C ALA A 60 -18.07 9.41 0.09
N GLY A 61 -18.58 9.70 1.29
CA GLY A 61 -18.43 11.03 1.89
C GLY A 61 -16.96 11.37 2.18
N ALA A 62 -16.19 10.42 2.68
CA ALA A 62 -14.75 10.61 2.90
C ALA A 62 -14.00 10.85 1.58
N TRP A 63 -14.31 10.10 0.53
CA TRP A 63 -13.70 10.27 -0.80
C TRP A 63 -13.96 11.65 -1.37
N LYS A 64 -15.20 12.14 -1.30
CA LYS A 64 -15.56 13.49 -1.74
C LYS A 64 -14.74 14.57 -1.03
N ALA A 65 -14.55 14.45 0.28
CA ALA A 65 -13.70 15.38 1.03
C ALA A 65 -12.24 15.33 0.62
N MET A 66 -11.73 14.15 0.25
CA MET A 66 -10.37 13.98 -0.26
C MET A 66 -10.22 14.61 -1.67
N GLU A 67 -11.20 14.47 -2.55
CA GLU A 67 -11.24 15.13 -3.87
C GLU A 67 -11.19 16.66 -3.74
N GLU A 68 -11.95 17.23 -2.82
CA GLU A 68 -11.89 18.66 -2.53
C GLU A 68 -10.51 19.09 -2.01
N ALA A 69 -9.88 18.29 -1.15
CA ALA A 69 -8.54 18.58 -0.66
C ALA A 69 -7.47 18.52 -1.76
N VAL A 70 -7.69 17.70 -2.80
CA VAL A 70 -6.85 17.71 -4.02
C VAL A 70 -7.06 19.02 -4.79
N ALA A 71 -8.31 19.43 -5.02
CA ALA A 71 -8.62 20.68 -5.71
C ALA A 71 -8.05 21.92 -4.97
N GLU A 72 -7.97 21.86 -3.64
CA GLU A 72 -7.36 22.89 -2.81
C GLU A 72 -5.80 22.83 -2.75
N GLY A 73 -5.17 21.86 -3.38
CA GLY A 73 -3.71 21.68 -3.36
C GLY A 73 -3.14 21.15 -2.04
N LYS A 74 -3.97 20.71 -1.11
CA LYS A 74 -3.58 20.13 0.18
C LYS A 74 -3.06 18.70 0.07
N ILE A 75 -3.57 17.99 -0.93
CA ILE A 75 -3.20 16.62 -1.26
C ILE A 75 -2.90 16.58 -2.77
N ARG A 76 -1.83 15.89 -3.18
CA ARG A 76 -1.48 15.77 -4.60
C ARG A 76 -2.18 14.61 -5.29
N SER A 77 -2.36 13.50 -4.59
CA SER A 77 -2.97 12.28 -5.12
C SER A 77 -3.74 11.55 -4.02
N ILE A 78 -4.82 10.88 -4.42
CA ILE A 78 -5.66 10.12 -3.50
C ILE A 78 -5.79 8.67 -3.96
N GLY A 79 -5.95 7.77 -2.99
CA GLY A 79 -6.09 6.35 -3.24
C GLY A 79 -6.85 5.66 -2.12
N VAL A 80 -6.92 4.35 -2.23
CA VAL A 80 -7.62 3.49 -1.27
C VAL A 80 -6.66 2.43 -0.72
N SER A 81 -7.08 1.76 0.34
CA SER A 81 -6.34 0.64 0.90
C SER A 81 -7.33 -0.46 1.30
N ASN A 82 -6.90 -1.71 1.20
CA ASN A 82 -7.66 -2.91 1.56
C ASN A 82 -9.01 -3.07 0.80
N MET A 83 -9.12 -2.49 -0.40
CA MET A 83 -10.28 -2.75 -1.26
C MET A 83 -10.16 -4.15 -1.88
N SER A 84 -11.05 -5.06 -1.45
CA SER A 84 -11.31 -6.32 -2.14
C SER A 84 -12.04 -6.11 -3.46
N PRO A 85 -12.18 -7.12 -4.32
CA PRO A 85 -13.03 -7.02 -5.51
C PRO A 85 -14.47 -6.60 -5.21
N ALA A 86 -15.04 -7.10 -4.10
CA ALA A 86 -16.42 -6.76 -3.70
C ALA A 86 -16.53 -5.28 -3.28
N LEU A 87 -15.61 -4.82 -2.43
CA LEU A 87 -15.57 -3.43 -1.98
C LEU A 87 -15.20 -2.45 -3.12
N TRP A 88 -14.32 -2.86 -4.04
CA TRP A 88 -14.00 -2.09 -5.24
C TRP A 88 -15.24 -1.83 -6.09
N ASN A 89 -15.97 -2.90 -6.43
CA ASN A 89 -17.19 -2.80 -7.22
C ASN A 89 -18.32 -2.03 -6.51
N LYS A 90 -18.30 -2.02 -5.18
CA LYS A 90 -19.27 -1.28 -4.38
C LYS A 90 -19.02 0.24 -4.39
N PHE A 91 -17.78 0.67 -4.32
CA PHE A 91 -17.45 2.08 -4.05
C PHE A 91 -16.84 2.81 -5.25
N VAL A 92 -15.90 2.19 -5.95
CA VAL A 92 -15.09 2.89 -6.96
C VAL A 92 -15.88 3.37 -8.17
N PRO A 93 -16.94 2.70 -8.64
CA PRO A 93 -17.76 3.22 -9.75
C PRO A 93 -18.38 4.61 -9.50
N ASP A 94 -18.68 4.94 -8.23
CA ASP A 94 -19.30 6.20 -7.82
C ASP A 94 -18.29 7.33 -7.54
N PHE A 95 -16.99 7.04 -7.57
CA PHE A 95 -15.95 8.04 -7.36
C PHE A 95 -15.78 8.93 -8.60
N ALA A 96 -15.81 10.26 -8.42
CA ALA A 96 -15.56 11.19 -9.51
C ALA A 96 -14.09 11.12 -9.99
N THR A 97 -13.16 10.98 -9.05
CA THR A 97 -11.74 10.77 -9.34
C THR A 97 -11.38 9.29 -9.11
N ARG A 98 -10.71 8.65 -10.06
CA ARG A 98 -10.23 7.27 -9.86
C ARG A 98 -9.11 7.21 -8.84
N PRO A 99 -9.05 6.16 -7.99
CA PRO A 99 -7.93 5.98 -7.06
C PRO A 99 -6.61 5.83 -7.82
N ALA A 100 -5.57 6.58 -7.42
CA ALA A 100 -4.25 6.43 -8.00
C ALA A 100 -3.62 5.08 -7.63
N VAL A 101 -3.89 4.63 -6.42
CA VAL A 101 -3.43 3.32 -5.90
C VAL A 101 -4.52 2.62 -5.11
N ASN A 102 -4.45 1.28 -5.06
CA ASN A 102 -5.03 0.47 -4.00
C ASN A 102 -3.89 -0.21 -3.24
N GLN A 103 -3.71 0.16 -1.98
CA GLN A 103 -2.69 -0.44 -1.13
C GLN A 103 -3.26 -1.68 -0.44
N VAL A 104 -2.84 -2.86 -0.86
CA VAL A 104 -3.33 -4.15 -0.37
C VAL A 104 -2.20 -5.06 0.10
N GLU A 105 -2.52 -6.10 0.87
CA GLU A 105 -1.58 -7.17 1.12
C GLU A 105 -1.16 -7.79 -0.21
N PHE A 106 0.14 -7.81 -0.47
CA PHE A 106 0.69 -8.47 -1.64
C PHE A 106 2.07 -9.04 -1.32
N ASN A 107 2.28 -10.29 -1.69
CA ASN A 107 3.56 -10.99 -1.68
C ASN A 107 3.47 -12.18 -2.64
N PRO A 108 4.57 -12.92 -2.93
CA PRO A 108 4.53 -14.04 -3.86
C PRO A 108 3.53 -15.14 -3.55
N LEU A 109 3.13 -15.33 -2.27
CA LEU A 109 2.12 -16.33 -1.88
C LEU A 109 0.69 -15.79 -1.96
N PHE A 110 0.51 -14.48 -2.11
CA PHE A 110 -0.79 -13.83 -2.25
C PHE A 110 -0.73 -12.69 -3.26
N GLN A 111 -0.99 -13.01 -4.53
CA GLN A 111 -0.72 -12.11 -5.67
C GLN A 111 -1.93 -11.29 -6.14
N GLN A 112 -3.05 -11.33 -5.42
CA GLN A 112 -4.21 -10.44 -5.64
C GLN A 112 -4.74 -10.44 -7.10
N LYS A 113 -4.79 -11.60 -7.76
CA LYS A 113 -5.07 -11.71 -9.20
C LYS A 113 -6.40 -11.07 -9.62
N GLU A 114 -7.45 -11.17 -8.80
CA GLU A 114 -8.78 -10.65 -9.14
C GLU A 114 -8.82 -9.12 -9.04
N ILE A 115 -8.37 -8.55 -7.92
CA ILE A 115 -8.39 -7.09 -7.76
C ILE A 115 -7.45 -6.41 -8.76
N ARG A 116 -6.32 -7.03 -9.10
CA ARG A 116 -5.39 -6.49 -10.12
C ARG A 116 -6.06 -6.31 -11.49
N LYS A 117 -6.97 -7.21 -11.89
CA LYS A 117 -7.74 -7.05 -13.15
C LYS A 117 -8.63 -5.82 -13.09
N LEU A 118 -9.39 -5.65 -12.02
CA LEU A 118 -10.27 -4.48 -11.85
C LEU A 118 -9.47 -3.16 -11.80
N MET A 119 -8.31 -3.18 -11.13
CA MET A 119 -7.44 -2.01 -11.04
C MET A 119 -6.85 -1.63 -12.40
N ALA A 120 -6.53 -2.61 -13.24
CA ALA A 120 -6.01 -2.36 -14.59
C ALA A 120 -7.02 -1.62 -15.48
N GLU A 121 -8.32 -1.84 -15.30
CA GLU A 121 -9.38 -1.16 -16.05
C GLU A 121 -9.46 0.35 -15.74
N THR A 122 -8.92 0.78 -14.62
CA THR A 122 -8.93 2.17 -14.13
C THR A 122 -7.54 2.81 -14.07
N ASP A 123 -6.51 2.12 -14.56
CA ASP A 123 -5.09 2.51 -14.44
C ASP A 123 -4.65 2.74 -12.97
N THR A 124 -5.32 2.10 -12.02
CA THR A 124 -4.95 2.15 -10.61
C THR A 124 -3.74 1.25 -10.34
N LYS A 125 -2.73 1.74 -9.64
CA LYS A 125 -1.53 0.95 -9.31
C LYS A 125 -1.72 0.16 -8.02
N LEU A 126 -1.16 -1.04 -7.97
CA LEU A 126 -1.08 -1.82 -6.73
C LEU A 126 0.11 -1.33 -5.90
N GLU A 127 -0.16 -1.01 -4.64
CA GLU A 127 0.86 -0.75 -3.65
C GLU A 127 0.81 -1.86 -2.59
N ALA A 128 1.95 -2.51 -2.35
CA ALA A 128 2.02 -3.67 -1.49
C ALA A 128 2.33 -3.28 -0.04
N TRP A 129 1.39 -3.54 0.88
CA TRP A 129 1.78 -3.72 2.26
C TRP A 129 2.07 -5.21 2.51
N TYR A 130 2.95 -5.54 3.47
CA TYR A 130 3.40 -6.92 3.73
C TYR A 130 4.22 -7.58 2.60
N PRO A 131 5.02 -6.83 1.81
CA PRO A 131 5.72 -7.39 0.66
C PRO A 131 6.62 -8.58 1.04
N LEU A 132 7.18 -8.57 2.25
CA LEU A 132 8.05 -9.63 2.78
C LEU A 132 7.35 -10.52 3.84
N GLY A 133 6.00 -10.54 3.89
CA GLY A 133 5.23 -11.37 4.81
C GLY A 133 5.59 -11.15 6.29
N HIS A 134 5.96 -9.92 6.71
CA HIS A 134 6.52 -9.63 8.04
C HIS A 134 7.76 -10.46 8.42
N GLY A 135 8.45 -11.01 7.44
CA GLY A 135 9.58 -11.91 7.67
C GLY A 135 9.13 -13.35 7.95
N ASP A 136 7.97 -13.73 7.39
CA ASP A 136 7.47 -15.11 7.47
C ASP A 136 8.52 -16.10 6.97
N ALA A 137 8.84 -17.06 7.82
CA ALA A 137 9.88 -18.03 7.53
C ALA A 137 9.50 -18.94 6.35
N GLY A 138 8.21 -19.25 6.19
CA GLY A 138 7.70 -20.06 5.07
C GLY A 138 7.88 -19.35 3.73
N LEU A 139 7.58 -18.06 3.68
CA LEU A 139 7.81 -17.24 2.47
C LEU A 139 9.31 -17.15 2.16
N LEU A 140 10.12 -16.73 3.14
CA LEU A 140 11.56 -16.50 2.92
C LEU A 140 12.36 -17.78 2.65
N SER A 141 11.89 -18.94 3.10
CA SER A 141 12.51 -20.25 2.84
C SER A 141 11.88 -21.04 1.69
N ASN A 142 10.94 -20.42 0.95
CA ASN A 142 10.32 -21.09 -0.18
C ASN A 142 11.39 -21.57 -1.19
N PRO A 143 11.32 -22.84 -1.65
CA PRO A 143 12.35 -23.41 -2.52
C PRO A 143 12.61 -22.65 -3.83
N VAL A 144 11.56 -22.07 -4.43
CA VAL A 144 11.68 -21.24 -5.64
C VAL A 144 12.49 -19.98 -5.32
N ILE A 145 12.13 -19.28 -4.25
CA ILE A 145 12.79 -18.04 -3.84
C ILE A 145 14.27 -18.29 -3.46
N THR A 146 14.54 -19.33 -2.69
CA THR A 146 15.92 -19.66 -2.26
C THR A 146 16.80 -20.12 -3.42
N LYS A 147 16.25 -20.87 -4.37
CA LYS A 147 16.92 -21.24 -5.63
C LYS A 147 17.36 -19.98 -6.40
N LEU A 148 16.44 -19.02 -6.57
CA LEU A 148 16.71 -17.78 -7.29
C LEU A 148 17.71 -16.90 -6.51
N ALA A 149 17.58 -16.83 -5.19
CA ALA A 149 18.52 -16.12 -4.32
C ALA A 149 19.96 -16.63 -4.52
N ALA A 150 20.14 -17.95 -4.53
CA ALA A 150 21.46 -18.56 -4.78
C ALA A 150 21.98 -18.26 -6.21
N LYS A 151 21.10 -18.30 -7.23
CA LYS A 151 21.48 -18.01 -8.61
C LYS A 151 22.01 -16.59 -8.79
N TYR A 152 21.32 -15.60 -8.19
CA TYR A 152 21.66 -14.18 -8.36
C TYR A 152 22.63 -13.63 -7.31
N GLY A 153 23.04 -14.44 -6.33
CA GLY A 153 23.86 -13.98 -5.21
C GLY A 153 23.15 -12.93 -4.34
N LYS A 154 21.83 -13.03 -4.23
CA LYS A 154 20.94 -12.13 -3.50
C LYS A 154 20.32 -12.85 -2.31
N ASN A 155 19.73 -12.09 -1.37
CA ASN A 155 18.91 -12.69 -0.31
C ASN A 155 17.45 -12.88 -0.79
N ALA A 156 16.68 -13.70 -0.06
CA ALA A 156 15.28 -13.99 -0.40
C ALA A 156 14.41 -12.72 -0.50
N GLY A 157 14.62 -11.75 0.41
CA GLY A 157 13.88 -10.47 0.37
C GLY A 157 14.13 -9.70 -0.92
N GLN A 158 15.38 -9.67 -1.42
CA GLN A 158 15.70 -9.00 -2.69
C GLN A 158 15.04 -9.68 -3.90
N ILE A 159 14.96 -11.03 -3.91
CA ILE A 159 14.24 -11.75 -4.97
C ILE A 159 12.75 -11.40 -4.94
N ILE A 160 12.12 -11.38 -3.76
CA ILE A 160 10.72 -11.02 -3.60
C ILE A 160 10.47 -9.60 -4.09
N LEU A 161 11.24 -8.63 -3.61
CA LEU A 161 11.07 -7.23 -4.01
C LEU A 161 11.34 -7.02 -5.51
N ARG A 162 12.30 -7.76 -6.09
CA ARG A 162 12.54 -7.72 -7.54
C ARG A 162 11.37 -8.26 -8.34
N PHE A 163 10.78 -9.38 -7.90
CA PHE A 163 9.57 -9.94 -8.48
C PHE A 163 8.44 -8.90 -8.47
N GLU A 164 8.18 -8.28 -7.32
CA GLU A 164 7.13 -7.26 -7.17
C GLU A 164 7.34 -6.07 -8.10
N VAL A 165 8.56 -5.56 -8.18
CA VAL A 165 8.91 -4.47 -9.11
C VAL A 165 8.65 -4.87 -10.56
N GLN A 166 9.02 -6.09 -10.97
CA GLN A 166 8.77 -6.59 -12.33
C GLN A 166 7.29 -6.85 -12.62
N GLU A 167 6.49 -7.16 -11.58
CA GLU A 167 5.03 -7.21 -11.66
C GLU A 167 4.36 -5.80 -11.73
N GLY A 168 5.15 -4.72 -11.67
CA GLY A 168 4.63 -3.36 -11.65
C GLY A 168 4.00 -2.95 -10.31
N VAL A 169 4.35 -3.65 -9.23
CA VAL A 169 3.86 -3.40 -7.87
C VAL A 169 4.76 -2.39 -7.16
N ILE A 170 4.17 -1.44 -6.47
CA ILE A 170 4.88 -0.49 -5.61
C ILE A 170 5.08 -1.15 -4.24
N SER A 171 6.28 -1.62 -3.95
CA SER A 171 6.58 -2.35 -2.71
C SER A 171 6.94 -1.42 -1.56
N LEU A 172 6.38 -1.66 -0.37
CA LEU A 172 6.64 -0.89 0.85
C LEU A 172 7.31 -1.75 1.93
N PRO A 173 8.57 -2.19 1.73
CA PRO A 173 9.27 -3.00 2.71
C PRO A 173 9.65 -2.15 3.93
N LYS A 174 9.13 -2.50 5.11
CA LYS A 174 9.47 -1.84 6.37
C LYS A 174 10.64 -2.57 7.05
N SER A 175 11.66 -1.83 7.47
CA SER A 175 12.71 -2.34 8.34
C SER A 175 13.17 -1.28 9.35
N THR A 176 13.65 -1.74 10.50
CA THR A 176 14.40 -0.92 11.48
C THR A 176 15.90 -1.28 11.49
N ASN A 177 16.29 -2.28 10.70
CA ASN A 177 17.68 -2.69 10.54
C ASN A 177 18.30 -1.93 9.37
N PRO A 178 19.37 -1.12 9.60
CA PRO A 178 19.99 -0.30 8.55
C PRO A 178 20.49 -1.11 7.35
N GLU A 179 21.06 -2.30 7.57
CA GLU A 179 21.54 -3.17 6.49
C GLU A 179 20.38 -3.67 5.61
N ARG A 180 19.24 -4.05 6.23
CA ARG A 180 18.06 -4.44 5.47
C ARG A 180 17.45 -3.28 4.70
N ILE A 181 17.46 -2.06 5.26
CA ILE A 181 16.99 -0.86 4.56
C ILE A 181 17.83 -0.66 3.29
N LYS A 182 19.16 -0.79 3.40
CA LYS A 182 20.07 -0.68 2.27
C LYS A 182 19.84 -1.79 1.25
N THR A 183 19.85 -3.05 1.67
CA THR A 183 19.72 -4.19 0.75
C THR A 183 18.36 -4.26 0.07
N ASN A 184 17.28 -3.75 0.69
CA ASN A 184 15.96 -3.64 0.06
C ASN A 184 15.95 -2.71 -1.17
N LEU A 185 16.91 -1.78 -1.29
CA LEU A 185 17.06 -0.92 -2.47
C LEU A 185 17.96 -1.55 -3.55
N GLU A 186 18.76 -2.57 -3.22
CA GLU A 186 19.70 -3.23 -4.13
C GLU A 186 19.00 -4.34 -4.95
N VAL A 187 17.91 -3.94 -5.64
CA VAL A 187 17.03 -4.83 -6.43
C VAL A 187 16.95 -4.42 -7.90
N PHE A 188 17.69 -3.37 -8.29
CA PHE A 188 17.65 -2.83 -9.65
C PHE A 188 18.87 -3.25 -10.50
N ASP A 189 19.83 -3.93 -9.93
CA ASP A 189 21.07 -4.39 -10.57
C ASP A 189 20.96 -5.80 -11.18
N PHE A 190 19.80 -6.45 -11.09
CA PHE A 190 19.48 -7.73 -11.72
C PHE A 190 18.03 -7.79 -12.18
N ALA A 191 17.67 -8.77 -12.98
CA ALA A 191 16.30 -9.03 -13.38
C ALA A 191 16.04 -10.53 -13.41
N LEU A 192 14.85 -10.94 -12.99
CA LEU A 192 14.34 -12.30 -13.19
C LEU A 192 13.95 -12.49 -14.65
N THR A 193 14.24 -13.65 -15.23
CA THR A 193 13.74 -14.01 -16.56
C THR A 193 12.24 -14.24 -16.54
N GLU A 194 11.60 -14.31 -17.72
CA GLU A 194 10.16 -14.58 -17.76
C GLU A 194 9.80 -15.97 -17.22
N GLU A 195 10.66 -16.96 -17.43
CA GLU A 195 10.49 -18.29 -16.86
C GLU A 195 10.54 -18.24 -15.33
N GLU A 196 11.47 -17.48 -14.76
CA GLU A 196 11.59 -17.29 -13.31
C GLU A 196 10.43 -16.47 -12.73
N MET A 197 9.96 -15.47 -13.47
CA MET A 197 8.74 -14.74 -13.11
C MET A 197 7.53 -15.69 -13.06
N ASN A 198 7.43 -16.63 -14.00
CA ASN A 198 6.37 -17.63 -13.99
C ASN A 198 6.52 -18.60 -12.81
N GLU A 199 7.74 -19.08 -12.50
CA GLU A 199 7.98 -19.87 -11.27
C GLU A 199 7.52 -19.11 -10.02
N MET A 200 7.77 -17.80 -9.95
CA MET A 200 7.31 -16.95 -8.83
C MET A 200 5.79 -16.74 -8.82
N ARG A 201 5.15 -16.65 -9.99
CA ARG A 201 3.68 -16.56 -10.09
C ARG A 201 3.00 -17.85 -9.66
N ASP A 202 3.62 -18.99 -9.90
CA ASP A 202 3.08 -20.32 -9.62
C ASP A 202 3.05 -20.68 -8.14
N ILE A 203 3.81 -19.99 -7.27
CA ILE A 203 3.77 -20.23 -5.83
C ILE A 203 2.60 -19.53 -5.11
N ASP A 204 1.75 -18.78 -5.84
CA ASP A 204 0.57 -18.12 -5.32
C ASP A 204 -0.42 -19.12 -4.71
N THR A 205 -0.73 -18.94 -3.43
CA THR A 205 -1.71 -19.77 -2.71
C THR A 205 -3.12 -19.17 -2.76
N GLY A 206 -3.25 -17.92 -3.17
CA GLY A 206 -4.49 -17.15 -3.11
C GLY A 206 -4.97 -16.85 -1.69
N LYS A 207 -4.12 -17.03 -0.67
CA LYS A 207 -4.49 -16.84 0.74
C LYS A 207 -3.65 -15.73 1.36
N GLY A 208 -4.33 -14.66 1.80
CA GLY A 208 -3.75 -13.58 2.58
C GLY A 208 -3.84 -13.83 4.07
N SER A 209 -3.21 -12.94 4.84
CA SER A 209 -3.27 -12.92 6.30
C SER A 209 -4.56 -12.26 6.82
N HIS A 210 -5.25 -11.50 5.98
CA HIS A 210 -6.43 -10.72 6.30
C HIS A 210 -7.47 -10.81 5.18
N ASP A 211 -8.73 -11.05 5.57
CA ASP A 211 -9.88 -11.01 4.67
C ASP A 211 -10.72 -9.76 4.98
N PRO A 212 -10.69 -8.72 4.14
CA PRO A 212 -11.47 -7.51 4.38
C PRO A 212 -12.98 -7.71 4.24
N ASP A 213 -13.44 -8.78 3.63
CA ASP A 213 -14.86 -9.08 3.47
C ASP A 213 -15.42 -9.97 4.62
N ALA A 214 -14.57 -10.38 5.57
CA ALA A 214 -15.00 -11.23 6.67
C ALA A 214 -15.99 -10.52 7.61
N PRO A 215 -17.04 -11.21 8.09
CA PRO A 215 -17.99 -10.64 9.05
C PRO A 215 -17.30 -10.11 10.31
N GLY A 216 -17.71 -8.94 10.80
CA GLY A 216 -17.21 -8.35 12.05
C GLY A 216 -15.88 -7.61 11.95
N VAL A 217 -15.24 -7.55 10.76
CA VAL A 217 -13.96 -6.84 10.58
C VAL A 217 -14.11 -5.35 10.84
N GLU A 218 -15.18 -4.72 10.39
CA GLU A 218 -15.42 -3.31 10.65
C GLU A 218 -15.53 -3.01 12.16
N GLU A 219 -16.32 -3.77 12.90
CA GLU A 219 -16.49 -3.62 14.34
C GLU A 219 -15.17 -3.83 15.09
N MET A 220 -14.42 -4.85 14.71
CA MET A 220 -13.10 -5.12 15.27
C MET A 220 -12.16 -3.94 15.08
N LEU A 221 -12.10 -3.38 13.87
CA LEU A 221 -11.22 -2.26 13.55
C LEU A 221 -11.64 -0.96 14.23
N ARG A 222 -12.96 -0.71 14.40
CA ARG A 222 -13.47 0.45 15.15
C ARG A 222 -13.09 0.38 16.63
N GLY A 223 -13.04 -0.82 17.21
CA GLY A 223 -12.64 -1.05 18.59
C GLY A 223 -11.14 -1.06 18.84
N ALA A 224 -10.32 -1.34 17.81
CA ALA A 224 -8.90 -1.56 17.96
C ALA A 224 -8.07 -0.28 18.18
N PHE A 225 -8.43 0.81 17.51
CA PHE A 225 -7.65 2.05 17.53
C PHE A 225 -8.54 3.29 17.52
N VAL A 226 -8.26 4.23 18.43
CA VAL A 226 -8.81 5.59 18.42
C VAL A 226 -7.65 6.56 18.20
N ILE A 227 -7.75 7.36 17.14
CA ILE A 227 -6.79 8.45 16.89
C ILE A 227 -7.20 9.63 17.75
N ASN A 228 -6.33 10.01 18.67
CA ASN A 228 -6.50 11.21 19.48
C ASN A 228 -5.86 12.44 18.79
N ASP A 229 -6.37 13.61 19.11
CA ASP A 229 -5.86 14.91 18.61
C ASP A 229 -4.45 15.25 19.11
#